data_b6c94de230c124eba6a9e07617e181d9
#
_entry.id   b6c94de230c124eba6a9e07617e181d9
#
_cell.length_a   1.000
_cell.length_b   1.000
_cell.length_c   1.000
_cell.angle_alpha   90.00
_cell.angle_beta   90.00
_cell.angle_gamma   90.00
#
_symmetry.space_group_name_H-M   'P 1'
#
loop_
_entity.id
_entity.type
_entity.pdbx_description
1 polymer ?
#
loop_
_entity_poly.entity_id
_entity_poly.type
_entity_poly.pdbx_seq_one_letter_code
_entity_poly.pdbx_strand_id
1 'polypeptide(L)'
;MTTVFVVQHVHDLSDDREDVKLIGVYSSRQQAEAAVARLRLSPGFREMPDGFSIDPYEVDMDHWAEGFVSLSGDKANQEAD
;
A
#
# COMPACT_ATOMS: atom_id res chain seq x y z
N MET A 1 17.59 -0.70 -12.69
CA MET A 1 16.57 0.05 -11.99
C MET A 1 16.32 -0.59 -10.66
N THR A 2 16.02 0.23 -9.69
CA THR A 2 15.83 -0.27 -8.34
C THR A 2 14.36 -0.30 -8.00
N THR A 3 13.90 -1.45 -7.55
CA THR A 3 12.53 -1.61 -7.10
C THR A 3 12.53 -1.71 -5.59
N VAL A 4 11.61 -0.98 -4.96
CA VAL A 4 11.38 -1.10 -3.53
C VAL A 4 9.97 -1.60 -3.31
N PHE A 5 9.72 -2.08 -2.11
CA PHE A 5 8.43 -2.67 -1.77
C PHE A 5 7.85 -1.91 -0.59
N VAL A 6 6.74 -1.27 -0.84
CA VAL A 6 6.08 -0.42 0.16
C VAL A 6 5.03 -1.25 0.87
N VAL A 7 5.11 -1.28 2.18
CA VAL A 7 4.17 -2.03 3.00
C VAL A 7 3.25 -1.04 3.69
N GLN A 8 1.96 -1.25 3.55
CA GLN A 8 0.95 -0.44 4.21
C GLN A 8 0.00 -1.35 4.93
N HIS A 9 -0.67 -0.80 5.93
CA HIS A 9 -1.70 -1.52 6.67
C HIS A 9 -2.98 -0.71 6.65
N VAL A 10 -4.06 -1.37 6.27
CA VAL A 10 -5.38 -0.76 6.22
C VAL A 10 -6.23 -1.38 7.33
N HIS A 11 -6.81 -0.53 8.14
CA HIS A 11 -7.70 -0.96 9.19
C HIS A 11 -9.08 -0.40 8.87
N ASP A 12 -10.02 -1.28 8.56
CA ASP A 12 -11.39 -0.90 8.30
C ASP A 12 -12.05 -0.44 9.59
N LEU A 13 -12.59 0.76 9.55
CA LEU A 13 -13.37 1.27 10.65
C LEU A 13 -14.84 1.09 10.32
N SER A 14 -15.67 1.08 11.34
CA SER A 14 -17.04 0.58 11.21
C SER A 14 -17.98 1.47 10.42
N ASP A 15 -17.59 2.68 10.06
CA ASP A 15 -18.48 3.59 9.35
C ASP A 15 -17.90 4.03 8.02
N ASP A 16 -17.47 3.06 7.25
CA ASP A 16 -16.96 3.23 5.89
C ASP A 16 -15.68 4.05 5.82
N ARG A 17 -14.94 4.09 6.92
CA ARG A 17 -13.66 4.78 6.93
C ARG A 17 -12.54 3.76 7.00
N GLU A 18 -11.40 4.17 6.50
CA GLU A 18 -10.20 3.34 6.57
C GLU A 18 -9.08 4.14 7.18
N ASP A 19 -8.28 3.47 7.98
CA ASP A 19 -7.07 4.04 8.53
C ASP A 19 -5.89 3.36 7.86
N VAL A 20 -5.17 4.10 7.04
CA VAL A 20 -4.06 3.55 6.28
C VAL A 20 -2.76 4.05 6.89
N LYS A 21 -1.88 3.10 7.24
CA LYS A 21 -0.60 3.43 7.83
C LYS A 21 0.52 2.94 6.91
N LEU A 22 1.49 3.80 6.70
CA LEU A 22 2.71 3.39 6.01
C LEU A 22 3.59 2.68 7.02
N ILE A 23 3.86 1.40 6.75
CA ILE A 23 4.63 0.58 7.66
C ILE A 23 6.11 0.71 7.38
N GLY A 24 6.48 0.65 6.11
CA GLY A 24 7.89 0.77 5.76
C GLY A 24 8.13 0.55 4.29
N VAL A 25 9.38 0.75 3.90
CA VAL A 25 9.84 0.56 2.53
C VAL A 25 11.02 -0.41 2.59
N TYR A 26 10.95 -1.46 1.79
CA TYR A 26 11.90 -2.55 1.88
C TYR A 26 12.57 -2.78 0.53
N SER A 27 13.78 -3.32 0.57
CA SER A 27 14.56 -3.49 -0.64
C SER A 27 14.17 -4.72 -1.43
N SER A 28 13.40 -5.63 -0.84
CA SER A 28 12.96 -6.82 -1.53
C SER A 28 11.60 -7.25 -1.01
N ARG A 29 10.91 -8.03 -1.82
CA ARG A 29 9.64 -8.59 -1.39
C ARG A 29 9.83 -9.48 -0.18
N GLN A 30 10.92 -10.22 -0.14
CA GLN A 30 11.20 -11.11 0.98
C GLN A 30 11.31 -10.32 2.28
N GLN A 31 11.99 -9.18 2.25
CA GLN A 31 12.09 -8.35 3.44
C GLN A 31 10.74 -7.76 3.83
N ALA A 32 9.95 -7.38 2.83
CA ALA A 32 8.62 -6.85 3.11
C ALA A 32 7.74 -7.91 3.75
N GLU A 33 7.79 -9.13 3.23
CA GLU A 33 7.00 -10.22 3.79
C GLU A 33 7.45 -10.58 5.20
N ALA A 34 8.75 -10.50 5.45
CA ALA A 34 9.26 -10.75 6.79
C ALA A 34 8.76 -9.70 7.78
N ALA A 35 8.67 -8.45 7.32
CA ALA A 35 8.14 -7.39 8.17
C ALA A 35 6.67 -7.63 8.49
N VAL A 36 5.89 -8.04 7.50
CA VAL A 36 4.48 -8.34 7.73
C VAL A 36 4.36 -9.49 8.73
N ALA A 37 5.18 -10.53 8.58
CA ALA A 37 5.12 -11.68 9.49
C ALA A 37 5.43 -11.27 10.92
N ARG A 38 6.37 -10.31 11.10
CA ARG A 38 6.68 -9.84 12.44
C ARG A 38 5.55 -9.02 13.03
N LEU A 39 4.94 -8.19 12.21
CA LEU A 39 4.04 -7.15 12.72
C LEU A 39 2.61 -7.62 12.85
N ARG A 40 2.21 -8.63 12.10
CA ARG A 40 0.81 -9.05 12.11
C ARG A 40 0.34 -9.52 13.48
N LEU A 41 1.28 -9.91 14.33
CA LEU A 41 0.96 -10.38 15.68
C LEU A 41 1.11 -9.27 16.71
N SER A 42 1.56 -8.10 16.29
CA SER A 42 1.81 -6.99 17.23
C SER A 42 0.51 -6.31 17.60
N PRO A 43 0.49 -5.72 18.81
CA PRO A 43 -0.66 -4.89 19.19
C PRO A 43 -0.87 -3.80 18.15
N GLY A 44 -2.09 -3.55 17.79
CA GLY A 44 -2.41 -2.57 16.78
C GLY A 44 -2.60 -3.16 15.40
N PHE A 45 -2.09 -4.36 15.15
CA PHE A 45 -2.25 -5.02 13.85
C PHE A 45 -2.92 -6.37 13.96
N ARG A 46 -2.83 -7.01 15.12
CA ARG A 46 -3.32 -8.38 15.25
C ARG A 46 -4.83 -8.49 15.10
N GLU A 47 -5.55 -7.40 15.21
CA GLU A 47 -6.98 -7.42 14.99
C GLU A 47 -7.35 -7.39 13.53
N MET A 48 -6.41 -6.99 12.68
CA MET A 48 -6.59 -6.97 11.23
C MET A 48 -5.33 -7.53 10.57
N PRO A 49 -5.00 -8.79 10.85
CA PRO A 49 -3.72 -9.33 10.36
C PRO A 49 -3.65 -9.44 8.85
N ASP A 50 -4.78 -9.40 8.16
CA ASP A 50 -4.81 -9.47 6.71
C ASP A 50 -4.90 -8.10 6.06
N GLY A 51 -4.75 -7.04 6.83
CA GLY A 51 -4.84 -5.69 6.30
C GLY A 51 -3.56 -5.17 5.66
N PHE A 52 -2.50 -5.96 5.64
CA PHE A 52 -1.25 -5.55 5.05
C PHE A 52 -1.26 -5.67 3.54
N SER A 53 -0.60 -4.73 2.88
CA SER A 53 -0.39 -4.82 1.44
C SER A 53 1.07 -4.53 1.14
N ILE A 54 1.58 -5.15 0.09
CA ILE A 54 2.96 -4.99 -0.37
C ILE A 54 2.88 -4.59 -1.83
N ASP A 55 3.38 -3.40 -2.15
CA ASP A 55 3.30 -2.87 -3.49
C ASP A 55 4.69 -2.51 -3.99
N PRO A 56 5.06 -2.94 -5.19
CA PRO A 56 6.36 -2.58 -5.75
C PRO A 56 6.33 -1.19 -6.35
N TYR A 57 7.42 -0.47 -6.17
CA TYR A 57 7.60 0.83 -6.78
C TYR A 57 9.03 0.94 -7.28
N GLU A 58 9.18 1.56 -8.44
CA GLU A 58 10.53 1.83 -8.94
C GLU A 58 11.01 3.16 -8.40
N VAL A 59 12.24 3.16 -7.95
CA VAL A 59 12.87 4.36 -7.43
C VAL A 59 13.18 5.29 -8.60
N ASP A 60 13.02 6.58 -8.35
CA ASP A 60 13.35 7.63 -9.33
C ASP A 60 12.50 7.55 -10.59
N MET A 61 11.29 7.08 -10.43
CA MET A 61 10.34 7.02 -11.53
C MET A 61 9.05 7.71 -11.09
N ASP A 62 8.53 8.55 -11.94
CA ASP A 62 7.27 9.20 -11.66
C ASP A 62 6.14 8.20 -11.80
N HIS A 63 5.36 8.07 -10.75
CA HIS A 63 4.19 7.20 -10.75
C HIS A 63 2.93 7.98 -11.05
N TRP A 64 3.07 9.26 -11.23
CA TRP A 64 1.99 10.13 -11.63
C TRP A 64 2.30 10.62 -13.03
N ALA A 65 1.44 10.30 -13.96
CA ALA A 65 1.65 10.66 -15.35
C ALA A 65 0.50 11.51 -15.82
N GLU A 66 0.79 12.32 -16.83
CA GLU A 66 -0.26 13.08 -17.46
C GLU A 66 -1.32 12.14 -18.00
N GLY A 67 -2.56 12.46 -17.77
CA GLY A 67 -3.63 11.56 -18.15
C GLY A 67 -3.85 10.43 -17.19
N PHE A 68 -3.22 10.52 -16.05
CA PHE A 68 -3.38 9.51 -15.01
C PHE A 68 -4.86 9.35 -14.65
N VAL A 69 -5.31 8.12 -14.65
CA VAL A 69 -6.68 7.85 -14.24
C VAL A 69 -6.72 7.40 -12.80
N SER A 70 -7.78 7.78 -12.15
CA SER A 70 -7.95 7.43 -10.76
C SER A 70 -8.03 5.92 -10.61
N LEU A 71 -7.31 5.42 -9.66
CA LEU A 71 -7.38 4.00 -9.35
C LEU A 71 -8.62 3.65 -8.57
N SER A 72 -9.34 4.64 -8.11
CA SER A 72 -10.58 4.36 -7.39
C SER A 72 -11.73 4.11 -8.35
N GLY A 73 -11.50 4.21 -9.54
CA GLY A 73 -12.54 3.91 -10.48
C GLY A 73 -13.22 5.12 -11.00
N ASP A 74 -13.44 5.32 -10.83
CA ASP A 74 -13.84 5.74 -11.47
C ASP A 74 -13.66 6.49 -12.37
N LYS A 75 -13.93 6.65 -12.43
CA LYS A 75 -13.82 6.97 -13.09
C LYS A 75 -13.46 7.39 -13.91
N ALA A 76 -13.87 7.50 -14.09
CA ALA A 76 -13.43 7.59 -14.86
C ALA A 76 -13.12 8.41 -15.46
N ASN A 77 -13.35 8.46 -15.31
CA ASN A 77 -12.91 8.85 -15.87
C ASN A 77 -12.38 9.76 -16.26
N GLN A 78 -12.41 10.06 -16.18
CA GLN A 78 -11.85 10.56 -16.41
C GLN A 78 -11.25 11.26 -17.00
N GLU A 79 -11.48 11.48 -17.16
CA GLU A 79 -10.85 11.77 -17.66
C GLU A 79 -10.29 12.51 -18.11
N ALA A 80 -10.43 12.78 -18.30
CA ALA A 80 -9.81 13.12 -18.70
C ALA A 80 -9.47 13.92 -19.02
N ASP A 81 -9.55 14.08 -19.22
CA ASP A 81 -8.97 14.42 -19.47
C ASP A 81 -8.93 14.86 -19.63
#